data_f16073a07b745290636a8c645ea7a47c
#
_entry.id   f16073a07b745290636a8c645ea7a47c
#
_cell.length_a   1.000
_cell.length_b   1.000
_cell.length_c   1.000
_cell.angle_alpha   90.00
_cell.angle_beta   90.00
_cell.angle_gamma   90.00
#
_symmetry.space_group_name_H-M   'P 1'
#
loop_
_entity.id
_entity.type
_entity.pdbx_description
1 polymer ?
#
loop_
_entity_poly.entity_id
_entity_poly.type
_entity_poly.pdbx_seq_one_letter_code
_entity_poly.pdbx_strand_id
1 'polypeptide(L)'
;MKLVIAIILDTDDRQVIEALMARAFRVTRVASTGGFLRRGNVTLLIGAEADQVQPVLDLVRETCAVPEPGQFRATVFVVDTPHFEQI
;
A
#
# COMPACT_ATOMS: atom_id res chain seq x y z
N MET A 1 3.09 12.18 -11.19
CA MET A 1 2.86 10.85 -10.59
C MET A 1 3.13 10.90 -9.10
N LYS A 2 2.42 10.12 -8.35
CA LYS A 2 2.61 9.96 -6.92
C LYS A 2 3.03 8.52 -6.62
N LEU A 3 3.80 8.36 -5.56
CA LEU A 3 4.11 7.05 -4.99
C LEU A 3 3.35 6.91 -3.67
N VAL A 4 2.48 5.92 -3.60
CA VAL A 4 1.78 5.58 -2.36
C VAL A 4 2.54 4.44 -1.69
N ILE A 5 2.98 4.67 -0.47
CA ILE A 5 3.69 3.68 0.34
C ILE A 5 2.73 3.26 1.43
N ALA A 6 2.24 2.03 1.37
CA ALA A 6 1.26 1.52 2.31
C ALA A 6 1.86 0.38 3.12
N ILE A 7 1.89 0.56 4.43
CA ILE A 7 2.35 -0.47 5.38
C ILE A 7 1.10 -1.10 5.98
N ILE A 8 0.89 -2.38 5.71
CA ILE A 8 -0.29 -3.13 6.13
C ILE A 8 0.11 -4.41 6.84
N LEU A 9 -0.86 -5.08 7.45
CA LEU A 9 -0.63 -6.41 8.01
C LEU A 9 -0.41 -7.41 6.89
N ASP A 10 0.49 -8.37 7.10
CA ASP A 10 0.78 -9.40 6.13
C ASP A 10 -0.42 -10.32 5.87
N THR A 11 -1.35 -10.41 6.81
CA THR A 11 -2.60 -11.14 6.63
C THR A 11 -3.59 -10.47 5.69
N ASP A 12 -3.40 -9.17 5.41
CA ASP A 12 -4.24 -8.40 4.51
C ASP A 12 -3.64 -8.24 3.10
N ASP A 13 -2.36 -8.56 2.91
CA ASP A 13 -1.61 -8.18 1.72
C ASP A 13 -2.22 -8.74 0.43
N ARG A 14 -2.64 -10.00 0.46
CA ARG A 14 -3.19 -10.66 -0.73
C ARG A 14 -4.46 -9.97 -1.23
N GLN A 15 -5.40 -9.73 -0.34
CA GLN A 15 -6.66 -9.09 -0.70
C GLN A 15 -6.44 -7.67 -1.22
N VAL A 16 -5.55 -6.91 -0.58
CA VAL A 16 -5.24 -5.55 -0.99
C VAL A 16 -4.58 -5.54 -2.37
N ILE A 17 -3.58 -6.39 -2.58
CA ILE A 17 -2.88 -6.48 -3.87
C ILE A 17 -3.87 -6.88 -4.98
N GLU A 18 -4.68 -7.89 -4.76
CA GLU A 18 -5.66 -8.33 -5.76
C GLU A 18 -6.65 -7.21 -6.10
N ALA A 19 -7.14 -6.49 -5.10
CA ALA A 19 -8.07 -5.39 -5.31
C ALA A 19 -7.44 -4.24 -6.11
N LEU A 20 -6.19 -3.90 -5.82
CA LEU A 20 -5.46 -2.85 -6.56
C LEU A 20 -5.17 -3.28 -7.99
N MET A 21 -4.73 -4.51 -8.20
CA MET A 21 -4.45 -5.04 -9.53
C MET A 21 -5.71 -5.15 -10.39
N ALA A 22 -6.85 -5.46 -9.79
CA ALA A 22 -8.12 -5.51 -10.48
C ALA A 22 -8.52 -4.13 -11.07
N ARG A 23 -8.00 -3.06 -10.52
CA ARG A 23 -8.19 -1.69 -11.03
C ARG A 23 -6.98 -1.18 -11.82
N ALA A 24 -6.12 -2.10 -12.27
CA ALA A 24 -4.95 -1.80 -13.09
C ALA A 24 -3.88 -0.95 -12.40
N PHE A 25 -3.86 -0.89 -11.08
CA PHE A 25 -2.75 -0.26 -10.36
C PHE A 25 -1.54 -1.18 -10.34
N ARG A 26 -0.36 -0.59 -10.45
CA ARG A 26 0.90 -1.32 -10.30
C ARG A 26 1.27 -1.36 -8.83
N VAL A 27 1.52 -2.57 -8.32
CA VAL A 27 1.84 -2.78 -6.91
C VAL A 27 3.12 -3.59 -6.81
N THR A 28 4.07 -3.09 -6.04
CA THR A 28 5.28 -3.83 -5.68
C THR A 28 5.22 -4.14 -4.20
N ARG A 29 5.31 -5.41 -3.86
CA ARG A 29 5.32 -5.86 -2.47
C ARG A 29 6.76 -5.95 -1.98
N VAL A 30 7.03 -5.29 -0.86
CA VAL A 30 8.33 -5.37 -0.19
C VAL A 30 8.13 -6.14 1.11
N ALA A 31 8.68 -7.34 1.17
CA ALA A 31 8.60 -8.15 2.37
C ALA A 31 9.52 -7.60 3.46
N SER A 32 9.05 -7.63 4.69
CA SER A 32 9.87 -7.29 5.83
C SER A 32 10.87 -8.42 6.11
N THR A 33 12.16 -8.14 5.96
CA THR A 33 13.21 -9.13 6.20
C THR A 33 14.20 -8.73 7.28
N GLY A 34 13.97 -7.63 7.97
CA GLY A 34 14.90 -7.14 8.99
C GLY A 34 14.20 -6.41 10.10
N GLY A 35 14.97 -5.91 11.06
CA GLY A 35 14.44 -5.21 12.23
C GLY A 35 13.86 -3.83 11.95
N PHE A 36 13.89 -3.38 10.72
CA PHE A 36 13.41 -2.06 10.34
C PHE A 36 11.88 -1.98 10.30
N LEU A 37 11.22 -3.01 9.77
CA LEU A 37 9.77 -3.08 9.76
C LEU A 37 9.29 -4.02 10.85
N ARG A 38 8.15 -3.68 11.45
CA ARG A 38 7.54 -4.54 12.46
C ARG A 38 7.26 -5.91 11.87
N ARG A 39 7.50 -6.95 12.66
CA ARG A 39 7.12 -8.31 12.31
C ARG A 39 5.62 -8.39 12.06
N GLY A 40 5.23 -9.05 10.96
CA GLY A 40 3.84 -9.18 10.56
C GLY A 40 3.34 -8.07 9.67
N ASN A 41 4.18 -7.08 9.31
CA ASN A 41 3.83 -6.05 8.36
C ASN A 41 4.50 -6.27 7.02
N VAL A 42 3.84 -5.79 5.97
CA VAL A 42 4.42 -5.70 4.63
C VAL A 42 4.26 -4.27 4.12
N THR A 43 5.14 -3.87 3.22
CA THR A 43 5.07 -2.58 2.56
C THR A 43 4.68 -2.78 1.10
N LEU A 44 3.69 -2.02 0.65
CA LEU A 44 3.29 -1.97 -0.76
C LEU A 44 3.72 -0.63 -1.34
N LEU A 45 4.33 -0.68 -2.52
CA LEU A 45 4.64 0.50 -3.31
C LEU A 45 3.66 0.56 -4.48
N ILE A 46 2.90 1.62 -4.56
CA ILE A 46 1.81 1.77 -5.53
C ILE A 46 2.02 3.06 -6.31
N GLY A 47 2.22 2.96 -7.62
CA GLY A 47 2.26 4.13 -8.50
C GLY A 47 0.85 4.58 -8.85
N ALA A 48 0.56 5.88 -8.72
CA ALA A 48 -0.75 6.42 -9.05
C ALA A 48 -0.64 7.87 -9.52
N GLU A 49 -1.51 8.25 -10.45
CA GLU A 49 -1.66 9.65 -10.79
C GLU A 49 -2.33 10.40 -9.63
N ALA A 50 -2.16 11.71 -9.59
CA ALA A 50 -2.66 12.52 -8.48
C ALA A 50 -4.16 12.32 -8.22
N ASP A 51 -4.97 12.22 -9.27
CA ASP A 51 -6.41 12.02 -9.17
C ASP A 51 -6.81 10.59 -8.79
N GLN A 52 -5.85 9.65 -8.80
CA GLN A 52 -6.07 8.25 -8.43
C GLN A 52 -5.62 7.93 -7.01
N VAL A 53 -4.97 8.87 -6.33
CA VAL A 53 -4.48 8.63 -4.96
C VAL A 53 -5.63 8.33 -4.01
N GLN A 54 -6.69 9.14 -4.02
CA GLN A 54 -7.82 8.91 -3.10
C GLN A 54 -8.52 7.58 -3.37
N PRO A 55 -8.78 7.18 -4.62
CA PRO A 55 -9.27 5.83 -4.91
C PRO A 55 -8.39 4.72 -4.35
N VAL A 56 -7.06 4.86 -4.41
CA VAL A 56 -6.14 3.88 -3.83
C VAL A 56 -6.31 3.82 -2.31
N LEU A 57 -6.36 4.98 -1.64
CA LEU A 57 -6.51 5.03 -0.19
C LEU A 57 -7.84 4.41 0.25
N ASP A 58 -8.91 4.71 -0.46
CA ASP A 58 -10.24 4.15 -0.16
C ASP A 58 -10.24 2.63 -0.34
N LEU A 59 -9.60 2.14 -1.38
CA LEU A 59 -9.51 0.71 -1.65
C LEU A 59 -8.73 -0.02 -0.55
N VAL A 60 -7.63 0.55 -0.10
CA VAL A 60 -6.85 0.00 1.02
C VAL A 60 -7.71 -0.04 2.29
N ARG A 61 -8.40 1.05 2.57
CA ARG A 61 -9.26 1.15 3.77
C ARG A 61 -10.38 0.10 3.74
N GLU A 62 -11.02 -0.08 2.60
CA GLU A 62 -12.15 -1.01 2.46
C GLU A 62 -11.71 -2.47 2.51
N THR A 63 -10.50 -2.76 2.06
CA THR A 63 -10.02 -4.14 1.88
C THR A 63 -9.32 -4.68 3.11
N CYS A 64 -8.63 -3.83 3.87
CA CYS A 64 -7.99 -4.26 5.11
C CYS A 64 -9.03 -4.66 6.15
N ALA A 65 -8.68 -5.67 6.96
CA ALA A 65 -9.51 -6.09 8.08
C ALA A 65 -9.70 -4.95 9.09
N VAL A 66 -10.82 -4.98 9.82
CA VAL A 66 -11.08 -4.01 10.88
C VAL A 66 -10.01 -4.18 11.96
N PRO A 67 -9.29 -3.09 12.32
CA PRO A 67 -8.21 -3.21 13.30
C PRO A 67 -8.74 -3.40 14.71
N GLU A 68 -7.90 -3.99 15.56
CA GLU A 68 -8.16 -4.02 17.00
C GLU A 68 -8.17 -2.60 17.57
N PRO A 69 -8.85 -2.36 18.69
CA PRO A 69 -8.85 -1.03 19.33
C PRO A 69 -7.44 -0.51 19.57
N GLY A 70 -7.19 0.73 19.16
CA GLY A 70 -5.90 1.38 19.29
C GLY A 70 -4.91 1.06 18.17
N GLN A 71 -5.31 0.27 17.19
CA GLN A 71 -4.47 -0.05 16.01
C GLN A 71 -5.02 0.60 14.76
N PHE A 72 -4.18 0.70 13.75
CA PHE A 72 -4.54 1.22 12.43
C PHE A 72 -4.61 0.09 11.41
N ARG A 73 -5.48 0.24 10.41
CA ARG A 73 -5.55 -0.70 9.28
C ARG A 73 -4.31 -0.66 8.43
N ALA A 74 -3.80 0.55 8.23
CA ALA A 74 -2.63 0.79 7.39
C ALA A 74 -1.98 2.10 7.79
N THR A 75 -0.68 2.21 7.55
CA THR A 75 0.04 3.48 7.60
C THR A 75 0.43 3.81 6.17
N VAL A 76 0.05 4.99 5.69
CA VAL A 76 0.22 5.35 4.30
C VAL A 76 0.95 6.67 4.18
N PHE A 77 1.96 6.69 3.30
CA PHE A 77 2.66 7.90 2.89
C PHE A 77 2.39 8.12 1.40
N VAL A 78 2.19 9.38 1.03
CA VAL A 78 2.05 9.76 -0.38
C VAL A 78 3.18 10.71 -0.71
N VAL A 79 3.98 10.35 -1.70
CA VAL A 79 5.20 11.05 -2.06
C VAL A 79 5.13 11.49 -3.52
N ASP A 80 5.51 12.73 -3.80
CA ASP A 80 5.66 13.18 -5.18
C ASP A 80 6.79 12.43 -5.86
N THR A 81 6.55 12.02 -7.09
CA THR A 81 7.53 11.29 -7.90
C THR A 81 7.70 12.03 -9.23
N PRO A 82 8.46 13.14 -9.24
CA PRO A 82 8.64 13.94 -10.45
C PRO A 82 9.47 13.24 -11.52
N HIS A 83 10.24 12.24 -11.13
CA HIS A 83 11.02 11.44 -12.05
C HIS A 83 10.80 9.96 -11.76
N PHE A 84 10.51 9.21 -12.81
CA PHE A 84 10.27 7.78 -12.74
C PHE A 84 10.86 7.10 -13.97
N GLU A 85 11.62 6.05 -13.77
CA GLU A 85 12.19 5.24 -14.84
C GLU A 85 12.06 3.75 -14.55
N GLN A 86 11.76 3.02 -15.59
CA GLN A 86 11.91 1.55 -15.63
C GLN A 86 13.01 1.23 -16.61
N ILE A 87 14.01 0.55 -16.14
CA ILE A 87 15.22 0.25 -16.93
C ILE A 87 15.19 -1.22 -17.34
#